data_4f185f6a4f093a9e1dea48e2cd4b1232
#
_entry.id   4f185f6a4f093a9e1dea48e2cd4b1232
#
_cell.length_a   1.000
_cell.length_b   1.000
_cell.length_c   1.000
_cell.angle_alpha   90.00
_cell.angle_beta   90.00
_cell.angle_gamma   90.00
#
_symmetry.space_group_name_H-M   'P 1'
#
loop_
_entity.id
_entity.type
_entity.pdbx_description
1 polymer ?
#
loop_
_entity_poly.entity_id
_entity_poly.type
_entity_poly.pdbx_seq_one_letter_code
_entity_poly.pdbx_strand_id
1 'polypeptide(L)'
;MAVKRTSLRAINTKIALSYDRVRYEPDVVGELDPEWVLGLAALYGVRRPSEVIDVLDLGCGTGAQLERVASMTSGRLVGTDLSRSACERAAERTMDLGDRVDVRCVDFLDLNRDDLGQFDLIYHVGVSYVIPAEVRTAALALIAECLRPGGVVVISYHSGTVPLLLAGIRQALRACIDGSRPEGEQVQAARSRLHEIEGWLSRDGGDHAAMRAALRGLARTNDVVFFHEMLNECFTPLSTAGLEAELSSSGVHFLNWIKPGPFGELARAMDRALVADAVSFADGGYRYGVFAKCEVAEEVSARSPDLLWETRLTRIDNDRGEPVFCDGSDDCLRVINPVTEALLDLLSSEPYRFAELRTRVAGLFAGRLEESTVDEVLNRDLVGLWSRGLVRARWQPVPAAVSGTGPD
;
A
#
# COMPACT_ATOMS: atom_id res chain seq x y z
N MET A 1 0.73 -15.22 -31.58
CA MET A 1 0.03 -14.27 -30.68
C MET A 1 -1.40 -14.73 -30.34
N ALA A 2 -2.28 -15.02 -31.28
CA ALA A 2 -3.69 -15.42 -31.03
C ALA A 2 -3.84 -16.63 -30.08
N VAL A 3 -3.12 -17.73 -30.29
CA VAL A 3 -3.17 -18.95 -29.47
C VAL A 3 -2.78 -18.66 -28.01
N LYS A 4 -1.74 -17.83 -27.78
CA LYS A 4 -1.30 -17.44 -26.43
C LYS A 4 -2.36 -16.60 -25.71
N ARG A 5 -3.02 -15.67 -26.41
CA ARG A 5 -4.11 -14.85 -25.85
C ARG A 5 -5.34 -15.69 -25.49
N THR A 6 -5.67 -16.71 -26.28
CA THR A 6 -6.76 -17.65 -25.97
C THR A 6 -6.45 -18.45 -24.68
N SER A 7 -5.20 -18.90 -24.51
CA SER A 7 -4.77 -19.62 -23.30
C SER A 7 -4.84 -18.72 -22.05
N LEU A 8 -4.43 -17.45 -22.15
CA LEU A 8 -4.51 -16.50 -21.04
C LEU A 8 -5.97 -16.22 -20.64
N ARG A 9 -6.87 -16.02 -21.60
CA ARG A 9 -8.30 -15.85 -21.32
C ARG A 9 -8.91 -17.05 -20.62
N ALA A 10 -8.51 -18.27 -20.97
CA ALA A 10 -8.97 -19.48 -20.28
C ALA A 10 -8.52 -19.50 -18.80
N ILE A 11 -7.30 -19.05 -18.50
CA ILE A 11 -6.82 -18.92 -17.12
C ILE A 11 -7.59 -17.81 -16.39
N ASN A 12 -7.76 -16.64 -17.01
CA ASN A 12 -8.53 -15.53 -16.45
C ASN A 12 -9.97 -15.96 -16.13
N THR A 13 -10.61 -16.71 -17.02
CA THR A 13 -11.96 -17.27 -16.79
C THR A 13 -11.99 -18.18 -15.55
N LYS A 14 -10.99 -19.04 -15.35
CA LYS A 14 -10.90 -19.87 -14.15
C LYS A 14 -10.71 -19.04 -12.88
N ILE A 15 -9.89 -18.01 -12.95
CA ILE A 15 -9.70 -17.06 -11.83
C ILE A 15 -11.03 -16.39 -11.51
N ALA A 16 -11.74 -15.82 -12.48
CA ALA A 16 -13.05 -15.20 -12.28
C ALA A 16 -14.04 -16.16 -11.61
N LEU A 17 -14.17 -17.38 -12.15
CA LEU A 17 -15.05 -18.41 -11.60
C LEU A 17 -14.68 -18.81 -10.17
N SER A 18 -13.39 -18.78 -9.82
CA SER A 18 -12.97 -19.08 -8.43
C SER A 18 -13.45 -18.02 -7.44
N TYR A 19 -13.40 -16.73 -7.80
CA TYR A 19 -13.92 -15.62 -7.01
C TYR A 19 -15.46 -15.58 -7.00
N ASP A 20 -16.13 -16.01 -8.07
CA ASP A 20 -17.59 -16.14 -8.11
C ASP A 20 -18.09 -17.25 -7.17
N ARG A 21 -17.32 -18.35 -7.01
CA ARG A 21 -17.68 -19.50 -6.16
C ARG A 21 -17.30 -19.30 -4.70
N VAL A 22 -16.06 -18.87 -4.46
CA VAL A 22 -15.53 -18.59 -3.12
C VAL A 22 -15.40 -17.09 -2.97
N ARG A 23 -16.44 -16.50 -2.41
CA ARG A 23 -16.54 -15.04 -2.28
C ARG A 23 -15.44 -14.50 -1.39
N TYR A 24 -14.69 -13.53 -1.91
CA TYR A 24 -13.68 -12.81 -1.18
C TYR A 24 -14.20 -11.43 -0.78
N GLU A 25 -14.24 -11.16 0.52
CA GLU A 25 -14.57 -9.85 1.09
C GLU A 25 -13.32 -9.32 1.76
N PRO A 26 -12.55 -8.46 1.08
CA PRO A 26 -11.35 -7.88 1.68
C PRO A 26 -11.73 -6.88 2.78
N ASP A 27 -10.93 -6.86 3.84
CA ASP A 27 -11.00 -5.77 4.80
C ASP A 27 -10.58 -4.46 4.15
N VAL A 28 -11.25 -3.38 4.55
CA VAL A 28 -10.85 -2.03 4.13
C VAL A 28 -9.58 -1.63 4.89
N VAL A 29 -8.58 -1.19 4.16
CA VAL A 29 -7.28 -0.82 4.71
C VAL A 29 -7.21 0.70 4.83
N GLY A 30 -7.35 1.23 6.05
CA GLY A 30 -7.37 2.68 6.29
C GLY A 30 -6.06 3.39 5.95
N GLU A 31 -4.93 2.66 5.94
CA GLU A 31 -3.65 3.20 5.49
C GLU A 31 -3.62 3.50 3.98
N LEU A 32 -4.58 2.96 3.22
CA LEU A 32 -4.74 3.23 1.79
C LEU A 32 -5.67 4.43 1.49
N ASP A 33 -6.15 5.13 2.51
CA ASP A 33 -6.91 6.35 2.27
C ASP A 33 -6.09 7.36 1.47
N PRO A 34 -6.72 8.10 0.53
CA PRO A 34 -6.01 9.01 -0.36
C PRO A 34 -5.09 9.99 0.36
N GLU A 35 -5.50 10.50 1.52
CA GLU A 35 -4.72 11.46 2.30
C GLU A 35 -3.37 10.91 2.76
N TRP A 36 -3.26 9.62 3.11
CA TRP A 36 -2.02 8.98 3.52
C TRP A 36 -1.13 8.64 2.34
N VAL A 37 -1.72 8.09 1.28
CA VAL A 37 -1.01 7.73 0.05
C VAL A 37 -0.41 8.97 -0.60
N LEU A 38 -1.20 10.04 -0.73
CA LEU A 38 -0.75 11.30 -1.33
C LEU A 38 0.19 12.07 -0.39
N GLY A 39 0.00 11.95 0.93
CA GLY A 39 0.94 12.48 1.92
C GLY A 39 2.33 11.87 1.78
N LEU A 40 2.40 10.54 1.63
CA LEU A 40 3.66 9.87 1.33
C LEU A 40 4.27 10.40 0.03
N ALA A 41 3.50 10.49 -1.05
CA ALA A 41 3.99 10.99 -2.33
C ALA A 41 4.52 12.43 -2.24
N ALA A 42 3.87 13.31 -1.47
CA ALA A 42 4.31 14.68 -1.27
C ALA A 42 5.65 14.80 -0.52
N LEU A 43 6.00 13.84 0.36
CA LEU A 43 7.32 13.75 0.98
C LEU A 43 8.43 13.53 -0.05
N TYR A 44 8.12 12.84 -1.14
CA TYR A 44 9.03 12.57 -2.27
C TYR A 44 8.97 13.64 -3.36
N GLY A 45 8.38 14.81 -3.06
CA GLY A 45 8.32 15.94 -3.99
C GLY A 45 7.22 15.85 -5.04
N VAL A 46 6.36 14.83 -4.98
CA VAL A 46 5.23 14.71 -5.91
C VAL A 46 4.21 15.82 -5.60
N ARG A 47 3.99 16.71 -6.55
CA ARG A 47 3.05 17.84 -6.42
C ARG A 47 1.80 17.57 -7.23
N ARG A 48 0.67 17.99 -6.70
CA ARG A 48 -0.62 17.88 -7.34
C ARG A 48 -1.25 19.27 -7.53
N PRO A 49 -1.76 19.53 -8.73
CA PRO A 49 -2.39 20.84 -9.02
C PRO A 49 -3.86 20.92 -8.57
N SER A 50 -4.50 19.82 -8.16
CA SER A 50 -5.95 19.77 -7.90
C SER A 50 -6.27 19.08 -6.56
N GLU A 51 -7.27 19.64 -5.85
CA GLU A 51 -7.89 19.03 -4.67
C GLU A 51 -8.85 17.88 -5.04
N VAL A 52 -9.40 17.92 -6.26
CA VAL A 52 -10.28 16.88 -6.79
C VAL A 52 -9.43 15.73 -7.31
N ILE A 53 -9.70 14.52 -6.85
CA ILE A 53 -8.93 13.32 -7.15
C ILE A 53 -9.81 12.35 -7.91
N ASP A 54 -9.46 12.07 -9.19
CA ASP A 54 -10.04 10.98 -9.95
C ASP A 54 -9.31 9.67 -9.61
N VAL A 55 -10.08 8.62 -9.33
CA VAL A 55 -9.55 7.35 -8.83
C VAL A 55 -9.94 6.18 -9.72
N LEU A 56 -8.98 5.31 -10.02
CA LEU A 56 -9.19 3.99 -10.62
C LEU A 56 -8.85 2.90 -9.61
N ASP A 57 -9.76 1.95 -9.43
CA ASP A 57 -9.51 0.71 -8.68
C ASP A 57 -9.48 -0.46 -9.67
N LEU A 58 -8.27 -0.89 -10.03
CA LEU A 58 -8.02 -1.92 -11.03
C LEU A 58 -7.94 -3.30 -10.35
N GLY A 59 -9.08 -3.98 -10.27
CA GLY A 59 -9.33 -5.18 -9.47
C GLY A 59 -10.08 -4.83 -8.18
N CYS A 60 -11.18 -4.09 -8.29
CA CYS A 60 -11.91 -3.49 -7.17
C CYS A 60 -12.66 -4.49 -6.28
N GLY A 61 -12.73 -5.76 -6.69
CA GLY A 61 -13.49 -6.78 -5.95
C GLY A 61 -14.92 -6.33 -5.69
N THR A 62 -15.36 -6.41 -4.44
CA THR A 62 -16.72 -6.04 -4.02
C THR A 62 -16.91 -4.54 -3.77
N GLY A 63 -15.93 -3.70 -4.14
CA GLY A 63 -16.03 -2.25 -4.10
C GLY A 63 -15.85 -1.62 -2.71
N ALA A 64 -15.43 -2.37 -1.69
CA ALA A 64 -15.31 -1.84 -0.33
C ALA A 64 -14.32 -0.65 -0.22
N GLN A 65 -13.15 -0.76 -0.88
CA GLN A 65 -12.18 0.34 -0.93
C GLN A 65 -12.71 1.50 -1.78
N LEU A 66 -13.41 1.20 -2.88
CA LEU A 66 -13.98 2.20 -3.77
C LEU A 66 -15.04 3.06 -3.05
N GLU A 67 -15.95 2.42 -2.31
CA GLU A 67 -16.95 3.10 -1.46
C GLU A 67 -16.28 4.00 -0.41
N ARG A 68 -15.26 3.46 0.29
CA ARG A 68 -14.51 4.23 1.28
C ARG A 68 -13.86 5.47 0.68
N VAL A 69 -13.16 5.33 -0.44
CA VAL A 69 -12.49 6.43 -1.12
C VAL A 69 -13.48 7.45 -1.64
N ALA A 70 -14.66 7.03 -2.08
CA ALA A 70 -15.72 7.92 -2.55
C ALA A 70 -16.21 8.92 -1.49
N SER A 71 -16.07 8.58 -0.21
CA SER A 71 -16.39 9.50 0.89
C SER A 71 -15.32 10.56 1.14
N MET A 72 -14.13 10.42 0.54
CA MET A 72 -12.93 11.25 0.79
C MET A 72 -12.55 12.13 -0.41
N THR A 73 -13.14 11.91 -1.58
CA THR A 73 -12.92 12.73 -2.77
C THR A 73 -14.22 13.06 -3.47
N SER A 74 -14.27 14.16 -4.18
CA SER A 74 -15.39 14.54 -5.04
C SER A 74 -15.16 14.19 -6.52
N GLY A 75 -14.02 13.62 -6.85
CA GLY A 75 -13.67 13.21 -8.21
C GLY A 75 -14.43 11.98 -8.71
N ARG A 76 -14.17 11.63 -9.96
CA ARG A 76 -14.70 10.44 -10.62
C ARG A 76 -13.99 9.19 -10.10
N LEU A 77 -14.76 8.12 -9.87
CA LEU A 77 -14.23 6.82 -9.48
C LEU A 77 -14.60 5.77 -10.52
N VAL A 78 -13.64 4.95 -10.90
CA VAL A 78 -13.86 3.80 -11.79
C VAL A 78 -13.36 2.55 -11.07
N GLY A 79 -14.20 1.55 -10.94
CA GLY A 79 -13.83 0.23 -10.46
C GLY A 79 -13.89 -0.79 -11.59
N THR A 80 -12.90 -1.66 -11.71
CA THR A 80 -12.93 -2.76 -12.68
C THR A 80 -12.60 -4.07 -12.00
N ASP A 81 -13.32 -5.13 -12.34
CA ASP A 81 -13.01 -6.48 -11.88
C ASP A 81 -13.40 -7.52 -12.93
N LEU A 82 -12.87 -8.71 -12.82
CA LEU A 82 -13.17 -9.82 -13.73
C LEU A 82 -14.33 -10.69 -13.23
N SER A 83 -14.55 -10.77 -11.90
CA SER A 83 -15.63 -11.52 -11.27
C SER A 83 -16.95 -10.77 -11.43
N ARG A 84 -17.91 -11.44 -12.06
CA ARG A 84 -19.27 -10.88 -12.23
C ARG A 84 -19.94 -10.63 -10.88
N SER A 85 -19.87 -11.59 -9.96
CA SER A 85 -20.50 -11.48 -8.64
C SER A 85 -19.86 -10.39 -7.78
N ALA A 86 -18.57 -10.12 -7.97
CA ALA A 86 -17.89 -9.02 -7.31
C ALA A 86 -18.35 -7.66 -7.87
N CYS A 87 -18.40 -7.51 -9.20
CA CYS A 87 -18.88 -6.30 -9.86
C CYS A 87 -20.32 -5.96 -9.52
N GLU A 88 -21.22 -6.95 -9.47
CA GLU A 88 -22.62 -6.76 -9.08
C GLU A 88 -22.71 -6.16 -7.66
N ARG A 89 -21.93 -6.70 -6.71
CA ARG A 89 -21.89 -6.17 -5.34
C ARG A 89 -21.21 -4.82 -5.25
N ALA A 90 -20.16 -4.57 -6.02
CA ALA A 90 -19.53 -3.27 -6.06
C ALA A 90 -20.50 -2.20 -6.58
N ALA A 91 -21.29 -2.51 -7.61
CA ALA A 91 -22.32 -1.61 -8.13
C ALA A 91 -23.45 -1.38 -7.11
N GLU A 92 -23.92 -2.44 -6.42
CA GLU A 92 -24.91 -2.32 -5.33
C GLU A 92 -24.38 -1.43 -4.19
N ARG A 93 -23.13 -1.64 -3.76
CA ARG A 93 -22.48 -0.92 -2.67
C ARG A 93 -22.32 0.58 -2.96
N THR A 94 -22.09 0.91 -4.21
CA THR A 94 -21.82 2.28 -4.65
C THR A 94 -23.01 2.97 -5.32
N MET A 95 -24.19 2.34 -5.34
CA MET A 95 -25.37 2.85 -6.07
C MET A 95 -25.82 4.26 -5.63
N ASP A 96 -25.69 4.58 -4.36
CA ASP A 96 -26.08 5.89 -3.80
C ASP A 96 -25.14 7.02 -4.22
N LEU A 97 -23.98 6.68 -4.83
CA LEU A 97 -23.00 7.65 -5.32
C LEU A 97 -23.28 8.11 -6.76
N GLY A 98 -24.29 7.50 -7.43
CA GLY A 98 -24.76 7.87 -8.76
C GLY A 98 -23.66 7.82 -9.81
N ASP A 99 -23.70 8.77 -10.76
CA ASP A 99 -22.78 8.83 -11.91
C ASP A 99 -21.31 9.11 -11.54
N ARG A 100 -21.00 9.34 -10.27
CA ARG A 100 -19.62 9.50 -9.81
C ARG A 100 -18.82 8.21 -9.83
N VAL A 101 -19.49 7.06 -9.74
CA VAL A 101 -18.85 5.74 -9.68
C VAL A 101 -19.28 4.89 -10.85
N ASP A 102 -18.32 4.40 -11.61
CA ASP A 102 -18.53 3.52 -12.77
C ASP A 102 -17.85 2.16 -12.47
N VAL A 103 -18.65 1.10 -12.32
CA VAL A 103 -18.16 -0.26 -12.07
C VAL A 103 -18.28 -1.09 -13.35
N ARG A 104 -17.15 -1.66 -13.80
CA ARG A 104 -17.06 -2.42 -15.04
C ARG A 104 -16.59 -3.85 -14.81
N CYS A 105 -17.38 -4.83 -15.28
CA CYS A 105 -16.97 -6.23 -15.28
C CYS A 105 -16.23 -6.54 -16.58
N VAL A 106 -14.88 -6.55 -16.53
CA VAL A 106 -14.05 -6.60 -17.74
C VAL A 106 -12.68 -7.22 -17.47
N ASP A 107 -12.14 -7.94 -18.47
CA ASP A 107 -10.75 -8.45 -18.45
C ASP A 107 -9.78 -7.29 -18.71
N PHE A 108 -8.67 -7.19 -17.95
CA PHE A 108 -7.61 -6.19 -18.15
C PHE A 108 -7.04 -6.20 -19.58
N LEU A 109 -7.07 -7.36 -20.25
CA LEU A 109 -6.62 -7.50 -21.64
C LEU A 109 -7.55 -6.80 -22.65
N ASP A 110 -8.74 -6.38 -22.24
CA ASP A 110 -9.74 -5.69 -23.05
C ASP A 110 -9.89 -4.21 -22.69
N LEU A 111 -9.15 -3.75 -21.68
CA LEU A 111 -9.10 -2.34 -21.27
C LEU A 111 -8.03 -1.57 -22.03
N ASN A 112 -8.27 -0.30 -22.24
CA ASN A 112 -7.30 0.67 -22.74
C ASN A 112 -7.52 2.05 -22.13
N ARG A 113 -6.55 2.94 -22.30
CA ARG A 113 -6.58 4.30 -21.78
C ARG A 113 -7.73 5.13 -22.37
N ASP A 114 -8.07 4.95 -23.64
CA ASP A 114 -9.10 5.78 -24.31
C ASP A 114 -10.47 5.51 -23.72
N ASP A 115 -10.73 4.27 -23.27
CA ASP A 115 -11.97 3.89 -22.59
C ASP A 115 -12.02 4.35 -21.11
N LEU A 116 -10.87 4.34 -20.42
CA LEU A 116 -10.79 4.64 -18.99
C LEU A 116 -10.54 6.12 -18.71
N GLY A 117 -9.72 6.78 -19.52
CA GLY A 117 -9.20 8.11 -19.26
C GLY A 117 -7.98 8.11 -18.35
N GLN A 118 -7.73 9.24 -17.69
CA GLN A 118 -6.58 9.42 -16.78
C GLN A 118 -7.04 9.69 -15.35
N PHE A 119 -6.21 9.27 -14.40
CA PHE A 119 -6.48 9.29 -12.98
C PHE A 119 -5.31 9.89 -12.19
N ASP A 120 -5.65 10.41 -11.05
CA ASP A 120 -4.70 10.95 -10.08
C ASP A 120 -4.18 9.89 -9.13
N LEU A 121 -5.04 8.93 -8.79
CA LEU A 121 -4.73 7.83 -7.89
C LEU A 121 -5.26 6.53 -8.49
N ILE A 122 -4.40 5.51 -8.53
CA ILE A 122 -4.78 4.17 -8.97
C ILE A 122 -4.52 3.19 -7.84
N TYR A 123 -5.49 2.34 -7.55
CA TYR A 123 -5.31 1.15 -6.70
C TYR A 123 -5.21 -0.09 -7.58
N HIS A 124 -4.25 -0.94 -7.29
CA HIS A 124 -4.08 -2.28 -7.87
C HIS A 124 -3.70 -3.23 -6.73
N VAL A 125 -4.68 -3.48 -5.86
CA VAL A 125 -4.50 -4.12 -4.56
C VAL A 125 -5.11 -5.51 -4.55
N GLY A 126 -4.34 -6.51 -4.13
CA GLY A 126 -4.79 -7.91 -4.09
C GLY A 126 -4.74 -8.63 -5.45
N VAL A 127 -4.11 -8.07 -6.47
CA VAL A 127 -4.24 -8.53 -7.86
C VAL A 127 -2.92 -9.01 -8.48
N SER A 128 -1.87 -8.21 -8.46
CA SER A 128 -0.63 -8.47 -9.24
C SER A 128 -0.02 -9.85 -9.07
N TYR A 129 -0.16 -10.44 -7.89
CA TYR A 129 0.47 -11.73 -7.55
C TYR A 129 -0.44 -12.95 -7.82
N VAL A 130 -1.74 -12.74 -8.12
CA VAL A 130 -2.73 -13.81 -8.37
C VAL A 130 -3.20 -13.88 -9.83
N ILE A 131 -2.54 -13.18 -10.73
CA ILE A 131 -2.80 -13.18 -12.17
C ILE A 131 -1.58 -13.67 -12.97
N PRO A 132 -1.76 -14.17 -14.22
CA PRO A 132 -0.64 -14.55 -15.08
C PRO A 132 0.33 -13.39 -15.32
N ALA A 133 1.62 -13.68 -15.49
CA ALA A 133 2.65 -12.68 -15.70
C ALA A 133 2.36 -11.74 -16.88
N GLU A 134 1.86 -12.28 -17.99
CA GLU A 134 1.54 -11.48 -19.18
C GLU A 134 0.32 -10.57 -18.97
N VAL A 135 -0.66 -11.00 -18.16
CA VAL A 135 -1.81 -10.16 -17.77
C VAL A 135 -1.33 -9.06 -16.83
N ARG A 136 -0.42 -9.37 -15.90
CA ARG A 136 0.20 -8.37 -15.02
C ARG A 136 0.98 -7.33 -15.80
N THR A 137 1.84 -7.73 -16.74
CA THR A 137 2.55 -6.78 -17.60
C THR A 137 1.60 -5.86 -18.36
N ALA A 138 0.49 -6.39 -18.90
CA ALA A 138 -0.53 -5.57 -19.56
C ALA A 138 -1.22 -4.61 -18.58
N ALA A 139 -1.55 -5.06 -17.37
CA ALA A 139 -2.15 -4.22 -16.33
C ALA A 139 -1.19 -3.11 -15.87
N LEU A 140 0.11 -3.40 -15.70
CA LEU A 140 1.11 -2.39 -15.33
C LEU A 140 1.31 -1.34 -16.44
N ALA A 141 1.30 -1.75 -17.71
CA ALA A 141 1.34 -0.84 -18.83
C ALA A 141 0.10 0.08 -18.84
N LEU A 142 -1.09 -0.49 -18.67
CA LEU A 142 -2.35 0.25 -18.59
C LEU A 142 -2.33 1.27 -17.41
N ILE A 143 -1.83 0.86 -16.25
CA ILE A 143 -1.66 1.74 -15.09
C ILE A 143 -0.80 2.95 -15.47
N ALA A 144 0.36 2.71 -16.08
CA ALA A 144 1.27 3.77 -16.47
C ALA A 144 0.67 4.74 -17.51
N GLU A 145 -0.14 4.22 -18.44
CA GLU A 145 -0.87 5.04 -19.44
C GLU A 145 -1.99 5.87 -18.79
N CYS A 146 -2.72 5.28 -17.85
CA CYS A 146 -3.85 5.92 -17.17
C CYS A 146 -3.43 6.87 -16.04
N LEU A 147 -2.18 6.85 -15.56
CA LEU A 147 -1.70 7.83 -14.60
C LEU A 147 -1.46 9.19 -15.26
N ARG A 148 -2.02 10.24 -14.65
CA ARG A 148 -1.64 11.64 -14.95
C ARG A 148 -0.19 11.90 -14.54
N PRO A 149 0.49 12.89 -15.11
CA PRO A 149 1.73 13.42 -14.53
C PRO A 149 1.51 13.81 -13.06
N GLY A 150 2.37 13.36 -12.15
CA GLY A 150 2.17 13.50 -10.71
C GLY A 150 1.12 12.56 -10.11
N GLY A 151 0.54 11.66 -10.91
CA GLY A 151 -0.37 10.62 -10.42
C GLY A 151 0.36 9.53 -9.65
N VAL A 152 -0.35 8.90 -8.74
CA VAL A 152 0.18 7.89 -7.80
C VAL A 152 -0.55 6.57 -7.98
N VAL A 153 0.17 5.45 -7.89
CA VAL A 153 -0.43 4.12 -7.83
C VAL A 153 0.03 3.36 -6.59
N VAL A 154 -0.92 2.66 -5.96
CA VAL A 154 -0.65 1.68 -4.92
C VAL A 154 -0.77 0.29 -5.52
N ILE A 155 0.31 -0.48 -5.45
CA ILE A 155 0.35 -1.87 -5.90
C ILE A 155 0.65 -2.74 -4.69
N SER A 156 -0.19 -3.75 -4.44
CA SER A 156 0.13 -4.72 -3.40
C SER A 156 0.73 -5.99 -3.98
N TYR A 157 1.63 -6.59 -3.23
CA TYR A 157 2.35 -7.80 -3.63
C TYR A 157 2.94 -8.53 -2.43
N HIS A 158 3.22 -9.81 -2.63
CA HIS A 158 3.99 -10.62 -1.69
C HIS A 158 5.47 -10.58 -2.07
N SER A 159 6.34 -10.17 -1.15
CA SER A 159 7.79 -10.06 -1.36
C SER A 159 8.58 -10.72 -0.22
N GLY A 160 9.78 -11.21 -0.53
CA GLY A 160 10.71 -11.76 0.43
C GLY A 160 10.68 -13.28 0.59
N THR A 161 11.39 -13.78 1.60
CA THR A 161 11.67 -15.21 1.79
C THR A 161 10.41 -16.02 2.07
N VAL A 162 9.53 -15.54 2.92
CA VAL A 162 8.30 -16.28 3.31
C VAL A 162 7.40 -16.53 2.10
N PRO A 163 7.03 -15.55 1.26
CA PRO A 163 6.26 -15.79 0.06
C PRO A 163 6.91 -16.76 -0.94
N LEU A 164 8.24 -16.78 -1.06
CA LEU A 164 8.95 -17.75 -1.89
C LEU A 164 8.79 -19.18 -1.36
N LEU A 165 8.89 -19.38 -0.05
CA LEU A 165 8.62 -20.68 0.60
C LEU A 165 7.15 -21.10 0.39
N LEU A 166 6.21 -20.16 0.55
CA LEU A 166 4.78 -20.42 0.33
C LEU A 166 4.48 -20.81 -1.12
N ALA A 167 5.15 -20.21 -2.10
CA ALA A 167 4.98 -20.61 -3.50
C ALA A 167 5.39 -22.09 -3.75
N GLY A 168 6.46 -22.56 -3.11
CA GLY A 168 6.87 -23.96 -3.17
C GLY A 168 5.87 -24.89 -2.48
N ILE A 169 5.40 -24.55 -1.27
CA ILE A 169 4.38 -25.31 -0.55
C ILE A 169 3.11 -25.37 -1.38
N ARG A 170 2.66 -24.26 -1.94
CA ARG A 170 1.49 -24.17 -2.80
C ARG A 170 1.58 -25.13 -3.99
N GLN A 171 2.71 -25.17 -4.67
CA GLN A 171 2.93 -26.08 -5.79
C GLN A 171 2.74 -27.55 -5.36
N ALA A 172 3.30 -27.93 -4.22
CA ALA A 172 3.15 -29.28 -3.66
C ALA A 172 1.69 -29.59 -3.28
N LEU A 173 0.99 -28.65 -2.64
CA LEU A 173 -0.43 -28.83 -2.29
C LEU A 173 -1.29 -29.00 -3.53
N ARG A 174 -1.17 -28.15 -4.52
CA ARG A 174 -1.95 -28.25 -5.77
C ARG A 174 -1.72 -29.55 -6.52
N ALA A 175 -0.52 -30.11 -6.46
CA ALA A 175 -0.22 -31.41 -7.08
C ALA A 175 -0.92 -32.60 -6.38
N CYS A 176 -1.29 -32.45 -5.11
CA CYS A 176 -1.90 -33.49 -4.29
C CYS A 176 -3.41 -33.34 -4.08
N ILE A 177 -4.00 -32.18 -4.43
CA ILE A 177 -5.41 -31.90 -4.21
C ILE A 177 -6.20 -32.17 -5.50
N ASP A 178 -7.31 -32.88 -5.35
CA ASP A 178 -8.26 -33.10 -6.43
C ASP A 178 -9.11 -31.83 -6.66
N GLY A 179 -8.77 -31.05 -7.67
CA GLY A 179 -9.45 -29.81 -8.04
C GLY A 179 -10.87 -29.98 -8.57
N SER A 180 -11.36 -31.22 -8.77
CA SER A 180 -12.75 -31.50 -9.14
C SER A 180 -13.72 -31.53 -7.97
N ARG A 181 -13.19 -31.58 -6.72
CA ARG A 181 -14.00 -31.58 -5.50
C ARG A 181 -14.52 -30.18 -5.16
N PRO A 182 -15.60 -30.09 -4.35
CA PRO A 182 -16.05 -28.83 -3.77
C PRO A 182 -14.90 -28.09 -3.08
N GLU A 183 -14.87 -26.78 -3.20
CA GLU A 183 -13.78 -25.92 -2.72
C GLU A 183 -13.50 -26.09 -1.21
N GLY A 184 -14.54 -26.26 -0.40
CA GLY A 184 -14.39 -26.56 1.04
C GLY A 184 -13.66 -27.87 1.32
N GLU A 185 -13.90 -28.93 0.52
CA GLU A 185 -13.18 -30.20 0.64
C GLU A 185 -11.72 -30.05 0.18
N GLN A 186 -11.46 -29.25 -0.85
CA GLN A 186 -10.10 -28.95 -1.30
C GLN A 186 -9.30 -28.24 -0.18
N VAL A 187 -9.90 -27.24 0.49
CA VAL A 187 -9.29 -26.53 1.62
C VAL A 187 -8.99 -27.49 2.78
N GLN A 188 -9.94 -28.34 3.15
CA GLN A 188 -9.77 -29.32 4.21
C GLN A 188 -8.63 -30.31 3.92
N ALA A 189 -8.58 -30.83 2.70
CA ALA A 189 -7.52 -31.74 2.27
C ALA A 189 -6.15 -31.03 2.28
N ALA A 190 -6.08 -29.78 1.82
CA ALA A 190 -4.84 -29.00 1.83
C ALA A 190 -4.36 -28.70 3.25
N ARG A 191 -5.26 -28.32 4.16
CA ARG A 191 -4.90 -28.11 5.59
C ARG A 191 -4.40 -29.39 6.27
N SER A 192 -5.01 -30.55 5.97
CA SER A 192 -4.51 -31.82 6.46
C SER A 192 -3.08 -32.10 5.99
N ARG A 193 -2.77 -31.82 4.73
CA ARG A 193 -1.40 -31.95 4.20
C ARG A 193 -0.41 -30.97 4.84
N LEU A 194 -0.81 -29.74 5.10
CA LEU A 194 0.03 -28.78 5.83
C LEU A 194 0.36 -29.28 7.23
N HIS A 195 -0.61 -29.84 7.93
CA HIS A 195 -0.41 -30.41 9.26
C HIS A 195 0.58 -31.59 9.24
N GLU A 196 0.47 -32.47 8.25
CA GLU A 196 1.42 -33.57 8.03
C GLU A 196 2.85 -33.04 7.80
N ILE A 197 3.02 -32.01 6.95
CA ILE A 197 4.31 -31.37 6.68
C ILE A 197 4.88 -30.73 7.96
N GLU A 198 4.08 -29.99 8.72
CA GLU A 198 4.48 -29.37 9.98
C GLU A 198 4.92 -30.44 11.00
N GLY A 199 4.15 -31.50 11.10
CA GLY A 199 4.47 -32.67 11.96
C GLY A 199 5.80 -33.34 11.57
N TRP A 200 6.08 -33.47 10.28
CA TRP A 200 7.37 -33.98 9.80
C TRP A 200 8.52 -33.05 10.16
N LEU A 201 8.42 -31.74 9.82
CA LEU A 201 9.44 -30.74 10.14
C LEU A 201 9.75 -30.63 11.64
N SER A 202 8.77 -30.93 12.49
CA SER A 202 8.96 -30.89 13.94
C SER A 202 9.78 -32.13 14.45
N ARG A 203 9.82 -33.22 13.70
CA ARG A 203 10.55 -34.44 14.06
C ARG A 203 11.93 -34.56 13.43
N ASP A 204 12.17 -33.83 12.34
CA ASP A 204 13.39 -33.95 11.52
C ASP A 204 14.66 -33.47 12.25
N GLY A 205 14.54 -32.65 13.30
CA GLY A 205 15.68 -32.10 14.06
C GLY A 205 16.50 -31.04 13.33
N GLY A 206 16.16 -30.69 12.07
CA GLY A 206 16.76 -29.61 11.31
C GLY A 206 16.28 -28.23 11.76
N ASP A 207 17.03 -27.19 11.40
CA ASP A 207 16.58 -25.80 11.59
C ASP A 207 15.57 -25.39 10.52
N HIS A 208 14.30 -25.61 10.80
CA HIS A 208 13.18 -25.27 9.93
C HIS A 208 12.34 -24.10 10.45
N ALA A 209 12.94 -23.19 11.23
CA ALA A 209 12.21 -22.13 11.93
C ALA A 209 11.39 -21.23 10.97
N ALA A 210 11.97 -20.81 9.85
CA ALA A 210 11.28 -19.99 8.85
C ALA A 210 10.11 -20.72 8.19
N MET A 211 10.30 -21.99 7.81
CA MET A 211 9.26 -22.83 7.22
C MET A 211 8.11 -23.06 8.21
N ARG A 212 8.42 -23.42 9.45
CA ARG A 212 7.40 -23.58 10.49
C ARG A 212 6.63 -22.30 10.79
N ALA A 213 7.31 -21.14 10.77
CA ALA A 213 6.64 -19.85 10.92
C ALA A 213 5.67 -19.58 9.76
N ALA A 214 6.08 -19.85 8.52
CA ALA A 214 5.23 -19.74 7.34
C ALA A 214 4.00 -20.66 7.42
N LEU A 215 4.18 -21.92 7.76
CA LEU A 215 3.09 -22.90 7.92
C LEU A 215 2.11 -22.49 9.03
N ARG A 216 2.61 -22.03 10.18
CA ARG A 216 1.75 -21.51 11.25
C ARG A 216 0.98 -20.26 10.84
N GLY A 217 1.58 -19.39 10.03
CA GLY A 217 0.88 -18.25 9.44
C GLY A 217 -0.31 -18.72 8.60
N LEU A 218 -0.08 -19.65 7.68
CA LEU A 218 -1.13 -20.25 6.85
C LEU A 218 -2.23 -20.94 7.65
N ALA A 219 -1.87 -21.66 8.71
CA ALA A 219 -2.84 -22.36 9.56
C ALA A 219 -3.84 -21.42 10.25
N ARG A 220 -3.47 -20.14 10.41
CA ARG A 220 -4.31 -19.09 11.04
C ARG A 220 -5.17 -18.33 10.06
N THR A 221 -4.94 -18.41 8.75
CA THR A 221 -5.77 -17.76 7.74
C THR A 221 -7.15 -18.40 7.71
N ASN A 222 -8.20 -17.63 7.41
CA ASN A 222 -9.52 -18.16 7.16
C ASN A 222 -9.54 -18.99 5.85
N ASP A 223 -10.58 -19.79 5.65
CA ASP A 223 -10.66 -20.71 4.53
C ASP A 223 -10.74 -20.00 3.17
N VAL A 224 -11.35 -18.82 3.12
CA VAL A 224 -11.48 -18.01 1.90
C VAL A 224 -10.10 -17.49 1.45
N VAL A 225 -9.37 -16.84 2.35
CA VAL A 225 -8.00 -16.37 2.09
C VAL A 225 -7.10 -17.55 1.73
N PHE A 226 -7.18 -18.64 2.50
CA PHE A 226 -6.40 -19.85 2.23
C PHE A 226 -6.67 -20.39 0.82
N PHE A 227 -7.93 -20.48 0.40
CA PHE A 227 -8.30 -20.94 -0.94
C PHE A 227 -7.68 -20.06 -2.02
N HIS A 228 -7.90 -18.74 -1.95
CA HIS A 228 -7.44 -17.81 -3.00
C HIS A 228 -5.92 -17.69 -3.06
N GLU A 229 -5.22 -17.76 -1.94
CA GLU A 229 -3.76 -17.67 -1.94
C GLU A 229 -3.07 -19.01 -2.24
N MET A 230 -3.63 -20.14 -1.76
CA MET A 230 -2.94 -21.43 -1.82
C MET A 230 -3.47 -22.38 -2.91
N LEU A 231 -4.72 -22.25 -3.31
CA LEU A 231 -5.34 -23.19 -4.25
C LEU A 231 -5.76 -22.57 -5.59
N ASN A 232 -5.85 -21.27 -5.71
CA ASN A 232 -6.18 -20.57 -6.96
C ASN A 232 -5.16 -20.83 -8.08
N GLU A 233 -5.45 -20.45 -9.32
CA GLU A 233 -4.61 -20.76 -10.51
C GLU A 233 -3.22 -20.12 -10.45
N CYS A 234 -3.11 -18.88 -9.99
CA CYS A 234 -1.85 -18.14 -9.95
C CYS A 234 -1.49 -17.70 -8.53
N PHE A 235 -0.20 -17.71 -8.25
CA PHE A 235 0.42 -17.03 -7.11
C PHE A 235 1.90 -16.83 -7.45
N THR A 236 2.34 -15.59 -7.52
CA THR A 236 3.73 -15.26 -7.88
C THR A 236 4.25 -14.21 -6.89
N PRO A 237 5.20 -14.55 -6.02
CA PRO A 237 5.93 -13.54 -5.27
C PRO A 237 6.60 -12.54 -6.21
N LEU A 238 6.58 -11.28 -5.85
CA LEU A 238 7.13 -10.20 -6.66
C LEU A 238 8.20 -9.46 -5.87
N SER A 239 9.14 -8.85 -6.58
CA SER A 239 10.11 -7.94 -6.00
C SER A 239 9.73 -6.49 -6.31
N THR A 240 10.08 -5.59 -5.41
CA THR A 240 9.89 -4.15 -5.61
C THR A 240 10.68 -3.65 -6.82
N ALA A 241 11.95 -4.08 -6.92
CA ALA A 241 12.80 -3.74 -8.06
C ALA A 241 12.28 -4.30 -9.38
N GLY A 242 11.67 -5.50 -9.37
CA GLY A 242 11.04 -6.07 -10.55
C GLY A 242 9.83 -5.27 -11.02
N LEU A 243 8.97 -4.83 -10.11
CA LEU A 243 7.84 -3.96 -10.43
C LEU A 243 8.30 -2.59 -10.93
N GLU A 244 9.31 -2.01 -10.30
CA GLU A 244 9.87 -0.74 -10.76
C GLU A 244 10.50 -0.86 -12.14
N ALA A 245 11.22 -1.94 -12.43
CA ALA A 245 11.78 -2.17 -13.76
C ALA A 245 10.72 -2.25 -14.87
N GLU A 246 9.55 -2.83 -14.58
CA GLU A 246 8.42 -2.86 -15.53
C GLU A 246 7.78 -1.46 -15.71
N LEU A 247 7.78 -0.60 -14.69
CA LEU A 247 7.09 0.69 -14.67
C LEU A 247 7.97 1.89 -15.03
N SER A 248 9.27 1.84 -14.73
CA SER A 248 10.20 2.96 -14.85
C SER A 248 10.38 3.47 -16.29
N SER A 249 10.28 2.58 -17.29
CA SER A 249 10.31 2.97 -18.70
C SER A 249 9.19 3.92 -19.11
N SER A 250 8.11 3.97 -18.32
CA SER A 250 6.96 4.86 -18.47
C SER A 250 6.97 6.03 -17.48
N GLY A 251 8.10 6.28 -16.80
CA GLY A 251 8.27 7.36 -15.83
C GLY A 251 7.53 7.15 -14.51
N VAL A 252 7.21 5.89 -14.16
CA VAL A 252 6.57 5.54 -12.89
C VAL A 252 7.60 4.89 -11.98
N HIS A 253 7.90 5.51 -10.85
CA HIS A 253 8.99 5.14 -9.96
C HIS A 253 8.48 4.79 -8.55
N PHE A 254 9.17 3.85 -7.90
CA PHE A 254 8.90 3.46 -6.53
C PHE A 254 9.28 4.58 -5.56
N LEU A 255 8.38 4.93 -4.66
CA LEU A 255 8.62 5.90 -3.60
C LEU A 255 8.98 5.21 -2.28
N ASN A 256 8.04 4.43 -1.75
CA ASN A 256 8.19 3.65 -0.52
C ASN A 256 6.99 2.70 -0.36
N TRP A 257 6.99 1.89 0.69
CA TRP A 257 5.78 1.23 1.16
C TRP A 257 4.92 2.20 1.97
N ILE A 258 3.60 1.96 1.99
CA ILE A 258 2.65 2.81 2.74
C ILE A 258 2.94 2.81 4.25
N LYS A 259 3.42 1.68 4.77
CA LYS A 259 4.06 1.61 6.10
C LYS A 259 5.56 1.64 5.85
N PRO A 260 6.22 2.80 6.02
CA PRO A 260 7.66 2.87 5.84
C PRO A 260 8.32 1.90 6.83
N GLY A 261 9.18 1.04 6.29
CA GLY A 261 10.02 0.18 7.13
C GLY A 261 11.12 1.01 7.84
N PRO A 262 11.88 0.43 8.78
CA PRO A 262 12.93 1.13 9.54
C PRO A 262 14.11 1.65 8.68
N PHE A 263 13.94 1.71 7.37
CA PHE A 263 14.98 1.89 6.34
C PHE A 263 14.96 3.26 5.66
N GLY A 264 14.15 4.22 6.11
CA GLY A 264 14.08 5.55 5.52
C GLY A 264 15.44 6.25 5.43
N GLU A 265 16.40 5.90 6.29
CA GLU A 265 17.76 6.43 6.24
C GLU A 265 18.68 5.68 5.26
N LEU A 266 18.52 4.37 5.11
CA LEU A 266 19.28 3.55 4.16
C LEU A 266 18.86 3.83 2.70
N ALA A 267 17.60 4.11 2.46
CA ALA A 267 17.07 4.42 1.13
C ALA A 267 17.60 5.75 0.54
N ARG A 268 18.31 6.58 1.31
CA ARG A 268 18.94 7.81 0.82
C ARG A 268 20.22 7.56 0.01
N ALA A 269 20.91 6.45 0.24
CA ALA A 269 22.21 6.16 -0.33
C ALA A 269 22.22 5.11 -1.44
N MET A 270 21.07 4.43 -1.68
CA MET A 270 20.97 3.30 -2.60
C MET A 270 19.67 3.38 -3.39
N ASP A 271 19.57 2.56 -4.46
CA ASP A 271 18.30 2.31 -5.15
C ASP A 271 17.21 1.85 -4.17
N ARG A 272 16.12 2.64 -4.07
CA ARG A 272 15.05 2.42 -3.08
C ARG A 272 14.38 1.06 -3.23
N ALA A 273 14.15 0.65 -4.47
CA ALA A 273 13.49 -0.63 -4.73
C ALA A 273 14.38 -1.82 -4.35
N LEU A 274 15.69 -1.72 -4.58
CA LEU A 274 16.65 -2.73 -4.18
C LEU A 274 16.76 -2.84 -2.66
N VAL A 275 16.77 -1.70 -1.96
CA VAL A 275 16.78 -1.67 -0.49
C VAL A 275 15.49 -2.28 0.07
N ALA A 276 14.33 -1.95 -0.52
CA ALA A 276 13.04 -2.53 -0.15
C ALA A 276 13.05 -4.05 -0.30
N ASP A 277 13.62 -4.57 -1.38
CA ASP A 277 13.74 -6.03 -1.57
C ASP A 277 14.68 -6.67 -0.55
N ALA A 278 15.84 -6.05 -0.28
CA ALA A 278 16.79 -6.56 0.72
C ALA A 278 16.13 -6.69 2.10
N VAL A 279 15.29 -5.72 2.47
CA VAL A 279 14.49 -5.76 3.70
C VAL A 279 13.43 -6.83 3.66
N SER A 280 12.72 -6.97 2.55
CA SER A 280 11.71 -8.01 2.39
C SER A 280 12.30 -9.42 2.55
N PHE A 281 13.58 -9.63 2.23
CA PHE A 281 14.26 -10.89 2.50
C PHE A 281 14.37 -11.19 4.00
N ALA A 282 14.52 -10.17 4.82
CA ALA A 282 14.66 -10.35 6.27
C ALA A 282 13.32 -10.63 6.96
N ASP A 283 12.27 -9.90 6.62
CA ASP A 283 10.97 -10.00 7.30
C ASP A 283 9.85 -10.60 6.45
N GLY A 284 9.94 -10.55 5.13
CA GLY A 284 9.03 -11.13 4.13
C GLY A 284 7.54 -10.89 4.40
N GLY A 285 6.75 -10.60 3.40
CA GLY A 285 5.32 -10.44 3.65
C GLY A 285 4.56 -9.74 2.54
N TYR A 286 3.34 -9.36 2.89
CA TYR A 286 2.45 -8.60 2.05
C TYR A 286 2.79 -7.12 2.13
N ARG A 287 3.00 -6.49 0.98
CA ARG A 287 3.44 -5.09 0.86
C ARG A 287 2.44 -4.27 0.06
N TYR A 288 2.34 -3.00 0.40
CA TYR A 288 1.65 -1.97 -0.38
C TYR A 288 2.71 -0.98 -0.86
N GLY A 289 3.20 -1.19 -2.08
CA GLY A 289 4.16 -0.28 -2.71
C GLY A 289 3.44 0.93 -3.30
N VAL A 290 3.98 2.12 -3.01
CA VAL A 290 3.51 3.38 -3.58
C VAL A 290 4.49 3.80 -4.67
N PHE A 291 3.98 4.01 -5.87
CA PHE A 291 4.73 4.47 -7.03
C PHE A 291 4.11 5.75 -7.57
N ALA A 292 4.91 6.60 -8.22
CA ALA A 292 4.40 7.84 -8.80
C ALA A 292 4.97 8.10 -10.20
N LYS A 293 4.15 8.72 -11.05
CA LYS A 293 4.54 9.16 -12.42
C LYS A 293 5.12 10.56 -12.37
N CYS A 294 6.38 10.67 -12.01
CA CYS A 294 7.08 11.95 -11.88
C CYS A 294 8.60 11.73 -11.81
N GLU A 295 9.35 12.82 -11.90
CA GLU A 295 10.72 12.83 -11.40
C GLU A 295 10.67 12.82 -9.86
N VAL A 296 11.29 11.82 -9.25
CA VAL A 296 11.31 11.64 -7.80
C VAL A 296 12.45 12.43 -7.20
N ALA A 297 12.18 13.20 -6.16
CA ALA A 297 13.23 13.93 -5.45
C ALA A 297 14.27 12.97 -4.85
N GLU A 298 15.54 13.35 -4.92
CA GLU A 298 16.64 12.57 -4.34
C GLU A 298 16.51 12.44 -2.82
N GLU A 299 16.00 13.48 -2.16
CA GLU A 299 15.80 13.54 -0.73
C GLU A 299 14.34 13.70 -0.35
N VAL A 300 13.94 12.99 0.70
CA VAL A 300 12.63 13.13 1.35
C VAL A 300 12.57 14.45 2.12
N SER A 301 11.48 15.20 1.96
CA SER A 301 11.34 16.50 2.62
C SER A 301 10.00 16.66 3.33
N ALA A 302 10.06 17.07 4.59
CA ALA A 302 8.89 17.42 5.40
C ALA A 302 8.30 18.81 5.07
N ARG A 303 8.96 19.59 4.21
CA ARG A 303 8.66 21.02 3.97
C ARG A 303 7.48 21.27 3.04
N SER A 304 6.88 20.22 2.46
CA SER A 304 5.73 20.41 1.56
C SER A 304 4.60 21.15 2.30
N PRO A 305 4.06 22.25 1.72
CA PRO A 305 2.97 23.01 2.34
C PRO A 305 1.66 22.21 2.41
N ASP A 306 1.52 21.18 1.56
CA ASP A 306 0.33 20.33 1.49
C ASP A 306 0.32 19.22 2.55
N LEU A 307 1.37 19.12 3.39
CA LEU A 307 1.45 18.14 4.45
C LEU A 307 0.96 18.68 5.79
N LEU A 308 0.06 17.92 6.40
CA LEU A 308 -0.34 18.06 7.78
C LEU A 308 0.31 16.94 8.60
N TRP A 309 1.08 17.30 9.60
CA TRP A 309 1.79 16.38 10.47
C TRP A 309 0.98 16.07 11.72
N GLU A 310 0.92 14.80 12.09
CA GLU A 310 0.23 14.33 13.30
C GLU A 310 0.97 13.15 13.94
N THR A 311 0.70 12.89 15.21
CA THR A 311 1.18 11.71 15.93
C THR A 311 0.03 11.03 16.68
N ARG A 312 0.16 9.72 16.92
CA ARG A 312 -0.71 8.96 17.84
C ARG A 312 -0.08 8.83 19.23
N LEU A 313 1.16 9.31 19.39
CA LEU A 313 1.85 9.24 20.66
C LEU A 313 1.25 10.23 21.63
N THR A 314 1.05 9.79 22.86
CA THR A 314 0.61 10.63 23.98
C THR A 314 1.78 10.80 24.93
N ARG A 315 2.05 12.03 25.35
CA ARG A 315 3.02 12.32 26.40
C ARG A 315 2.50 11.85 27.74
N ILE A 316 3.33 11.14 28.48
CA ILE A 316 3.15 10.83 29.89
C ILE A 316 4.48 11.09 30.63
N ASP A 317 4.43 11.35 31.93
CA ASP A 317 5.64 11.41 32.75
C ASP A 317 5.88 10.05 33.40
N ASN A 318 7.10 9.51 33.27
CA ASN A 318 7.46 8.24 33.89
C ASN A 318 7.64 8.41 35.41
N ASP A 319 7.93 7.33 36.15
CA ASP A 319 8.13 7.33 37.62
C ASP A 319 9.24 8.26 38.09
N ARG A 320 10.08 8.79 37.21
CA ARG A 320 11.15 9.75 37.49
C ARG A 320 10.79 11.18 37.12
N GLY A 321 9.55 11.41 36.65
CA GLY A 321 9.10 12.71 36.17
C GLY A 321 9.72 13.11 34.82
N GLU A 322 10.27 12.14 34.05
CA GLU A 322 10.81 12.40 32.73
C GLU A 322 9.71 12.14 31.66
N PRO A 323 9.60 12.99 30.62
CA PRO A 323 8.61 12.80 29.57
C PRO A 323 8.92 11.57 28.71
N VAL A 324 7.93 10.75 28.47
CA VAL A 324 7.94 9.64 27.55
C VAL A 324 6.69 9.71 26.65
N PHE A 325 6.78 9.17 25.43
CA PHE A 325 5.71 9.20 24.45
C PHE A 325 5.26 7.78 24.14
N CYS A 326 3.99 7.48 24.32
CA CYS A 326 3.42 6.14 24.18
C CYS A 326 2.21 6.14 23.25
N ASP A 327 2.02 5.06 22.51
CA ASP A 327 0.87 4.86 21.60
C ASP A 327 -0.25 4.00 22.19
N GLY A 328 -0.19 3.74 23.49
CA GLY A 328 -1.10 2.85 24.22
C GLY A 328 -0.59 1.42 24.34
N SER A 329 0.57 1.10 23.76
CA SER A 329 1.32 -0.14 24.04
C SER A 329 2.19 0.01 25.28
N ASP A 330 2.79 -1.10 25.76
CA ASP A 330 3.76 -1.08 26.87
C ASP A 330 5.10 -0.45 26.47
N ASP A 331 5.33 -0.24 25.16
CA ASP A 331 6.54 0.36 24.62
C ASP A 331 6.42 1.88 24.55
N CYS A 332 7.20 2.58 25.37
CA CYS A 332 7.26 4.03 25.40
C CYS A 332 8.58 4.55 24.84
N LEU A 333 8.51 5.59 24.01
CA LEU A 333 9.66 6.29 23.44
C LEU A 333 10.20 7.32 24.43
N ARG A 334 11.46 7.17 24.83
CA ARG A 334 12.20 8.22 25.53
C ARG A 334 12.93 9.09 24.52
N VAL A 335 12.65 10.39 24.53
CA VAL A 335 13.29 11.37 23.65
C VAL A 335 14.36 12.12 24.42
N ILE A 336 15.59 12.16 23.87
CA ILE A 336 16.74 12.82 24.51
C ILE A 336 16.97 14.22 23.90
N ASN A 337 16.50 14.43 22.65
CA ASN A 337 16.68 15.70 21.95
C ASN A 337 15.54 16.67 22.33
N PRO A 338 15.84 17.84 22.91
CA PRO A 338 14.81 18.80 23.33
C PRO A 338 13.92 19.31 22.19
N VAL A 339 14.45 19.42 20.97
CA VAL A 339 13.66 19.87 19.81
C VAL A 339 12.68 18.77 19.38
N THR A 340 13.13 17.52 19.34
CA THR A 340 12.27 16.37 19.02
C THR A 340 11.19 16.18 20.08
N GLU A 341 11.52 16.41 21.36
CA GLU A 341 10.56 16.38 22.47
C GLU A 341 9.49 17.45 22.30
N ALA A 342 9.88 18.71 22.08
CA ALA A 342 8.96 19.83 21.86
C ALA A 342 8.08 19.59 20.61
N LEU A 343 8.65 19.00 19.56
CA LEU A 343 7.92 18.63 18.34
C LEU A 343 6.82 17.60 18.62
N LEU A 344 7.14 16.53 19.34
CA LEU A 344 6.16 15.50 19.71
C LEU A 344 5.11 16.04 20.70
N ASP A 345 5.48 16.93 21.61
CA ASP A 345 4.53 17.61 22.49
C ASP A 345 3.50 18.43 21.71
N LEU A 346 3.94 19.21 20.71
CA LEU A 346 3.06 19.96 19.85
C LEU A 346 2.12 19.04 19.09
N LEU A 347 2.66 18.03 18.40
CA LEU A 347 1.91 17.07 17.60
C LEU A 347 0.95 16.18 18.41
N SER A 348 1.22 15.97 19.71
CA SER A 348 0.32 15.25 20.61
C SER A 348 -0.95 16.03 20.94
N SER A 349 -0.94 17.36 20.78
CA SER A 349 -2.09 18.23 21.05
C SER A 349 -3.00 18.39 19.84
N GLU A 350 -2.44 18.62 18.68
CA GLU A 350 -3.16 18.81 17.42
C GLU A 350 -2.23 18.63 16.21
N PRO A 351 -2.76 18.39 15.00
CA PRO A 351 -1.97 18.36 13.77
C PRO A 351 -1.47 19.74 13.36
N TYR A 352 -0.27 19.81 12.78
CA TYR A 352 0.36 21.04 12.31
C TYR A 352 0.96 20.92 10.92
N ARG A 353 0.97 22.06 10.19
CA ARG A 353 1.80 22.22 8.98
C ARG A 353 3.25 22.49 9.35
N PHE A 354 4.18 22.18 8.46
CA PHE A 354 5.61 22.43 8.69
C PHE A 354 5.91 23.90 9.07
N ALA A 355 5.31 24.86 8.38
CA ALA A 355 5.51 26.28 8.64
C ALA A 355 5.03 26.71 10.05
N GLU A 356 3.95 26.12 10.53
CA GLU A 356 3.41 26.36 11.88
C GLU A 356 4.31 25.74 12.94
N LEU A 357 4.75 24.49 12.76
CA LEU A 357 5.72 23.83 13.65
C LEU A 357 7.02 24.62 13.70
N ARG A 358 7.53 25.08 12.55
CA ARG A 358 8.73 25.90 12.47
C ARG A 358 8.60 27.15 13.34
N THR A 359 7.50 27.89 13.22
CA THR A 359 7.25 29.11 13.98
C THR A 359 7.19 28.84 15.50
N ARG A 360 6.48 27.78 15.90
CA ARG A 360 6.35 27.41 17.33
C ARG A 360 7.66 26.93 17.92
N VAL A 361 8.38 26.05 17.23
CA VAL A 361 9.69 25.56 17.67
C VAL A 361 10.73 26.68 17.74
N ALA A 362 10.77 27.57 16.74
CA ALA A 362 11.63 28.75 16.76
C ALA A 362 11.34 29.64 18.00
N GLY A 363 10.08 29.84 18.34
CA GLY A 363 9.69 30.58 19.55
C GLY A 363 10.15 29.91 20.86
N LEU A 364 10.02 28.59 20.97
CA LEU A 364 10.46 27.82 22.16
C LEU A 364 11.98 27.83 22.37
N PHE A 365 12.74 27.93 21.28
CA PHE A 365 14.21 27.91 21.31
C PHE A 365 14.83 29.28 20.93
N ALA A 366 14.06 30.37 21.02
CA ALA A 366 14.53 31.71 20.73
C ALA A 366 15.81 32.05 21.55
N GLY A 367 16.85 32.53 20.85
CA GLY A 367 18.16 32.81 21.41
C GLY A 367 19.04 31.59 21.73
N ARG A 368 18.54 30.35 21.41
CA ARG A 368 19.33 29.11 21.55
C ARG A 368 19.64 28.47 20.20
N LEU A 369 18.79 28.68 19.19
CA LEU A 369 18.95 28.19 17.82
C LEU A 369 18.74 29.36 16.83
N GLU A 370 19.53 29.36 15.76
CA GLU A 370 19.30 30.24 14.61
C GLU A 370 18.10 29.74 13.79
N GLU A 371 17.36 30.64 13.16
CA GLU A 371 16.15 30.29 12.38
C GLU A 371 16.42 29.29 11.24
N SER A 372 17.55 29.43 10.56
CA SER A 372 17.99 28.48 9.53
C SER A 372 18.22 27.08 10.08
N THR A 373 18.80 26.99 11.27
CA THR A 373 19.05 25.71 11.98
C THR A 373 17.74 25.05 12.41
N VAL A 374 16.74 25.83 12.83
CA VAL A 374 15.42 25.29 13.20
C VAL A 374 14.79 24.57 12.00
N ASP A 375 14.85 25.15 10.80
CA ASP A 375 14.28 24.58 9.59
C ASP A 375 14.92 23.22 9.22
N GLU A 376 16.25 23.12 9.30
CA GLU A 376 16.98 21.90 9.00
C GLU A 376 16.74 20.79 10.04
N VAL A 377 16.80 21.17 11.33
CA VAL A 377 16.57 20.21 12.42
C VAL A 377 15.15 19.68 12.40
N LEU A 378 14.17 20.57 12.18
CA LEU A 378 12.75 20.18 12.11
C LEU A 378 12.48 19.23 10.93
N ASN A 379 13.03 19.55 9.74
CA ASN A 379 12.89 18.68 8.55
C ASN A 379 13.51 17.29 8.81
N ARG A 380 14.71 17.24 9.35
CA ARG A 380 15.40 15.99 9.69
C ARG A 380 14.62 15.18 10.71
N ASP A 381 14.15 15.82 11.80
CA ASP A 381 13.49 15.14 12.90
C ASP A 381 12.11 14.62 12.48
N LEU A 382 11.31 15.38 11.72
CA LEU A 382 10.04 14.91 11.16
C LEU A 382 10.22 13.72 10.24
N VAL A 383 11.19 13.77 9.31
CA VAL A 383 11.49 12.66 8.40
C VAL A 383 11.98 11.44 9.19
N GLY A 384 12.83 11.64 10.20
CA GLY A 384 13.32 10.56 11.06
C GLY A 384 12.22 9.92 11.91
N LEU A 385 11.30 10.70 12.45
CA LEU A 385 10.14 10.19 13.19
C LEU A 385 9.13 9.48 12.26
N TRP A 386 8.90 10.04 11.09
CA TRP A 386 8.04 9.42 10.08
C TRP A 386 8.58 8.07 9.62
N SER A 387 9.88 7.97 9.33
CA SER A 387 10.51 6.71 8.91
C SER A 387 10.41 5.58 9.96
N ARG A 388 10.21 5.96 11.24
CA ARG A 388 9.97 5.03 12.35
C ARG A 388 8.48 4.80 12.64
N GLY A 389 7.58 5.42 11.87
CA GLY A 389 6.13 5.33 12.07
C GLY A 389 5.59 6.08 13.31
N LEU A 390 6.41 6.95 13.93
CA LEU A 390 6.07 7.68 15.14
C LEU A 390 5.23 8.94 14.86
N VAL A 391 5.38 9.52 13.67
CA VAL A 391 4.53 10.59 13.14
C VAL A 391 4.02 10.21 11.77
N ARG A 392 2.94 10.85 11.34
CA ARG A 392 2.32 10.65 10.04
C ARG A 392 2.26 11.96 9.28
N ALA A 393 2.35 11.86 7.96
CA ALA A 393 2.18 12.97 7.03
C ALA A 393 0.89 12.74 6.25
N ARG A 394 -0.12 13.58 6.47
CA ARG A 394 -1.40 13.55 5.78
C ARG A 394 -1.43 14.64 4.71
N TRP A 395 -1.83 14.28 3.49
CA TRP A 395 -2.05 15.26 2.44
C TRP A 395 -3.31 16.08 2.73
N GLN A 396 -3.13 17.37 2.84
CA GLN A 396 -4.21 18.35 2.97
C GLN A 396 -3.81 19.61 2.22
N PRO A 397 -4.25 19.78 0.98
CA PRO A 397 -3.83 20.88 0.16
C PRO A 397 -4.17 22.24 0.80
N VAL A 398 -3.31 23.19 0.60
CA VAL A 398 -3.62 24.59 0.96
C VAL A 398 -4.63 25.10 -0.07
N PRO A 399 -5.81 25.60 0.35
CA PRO A 399 -6.77 26.17 -0.59
C PRO A 399 -6.06 27.23 -1.44
N ALA A 400 -6.28 27.18 -2.76
CA ALA A 400 -5.78 28.21 -3.66
C ALA A 400 -6.27 29.56 -3.13
N ALA A 401 -5.37 30.49 -2.91
CA ALA A 401 -5.75 31.86 -2.54
C ALA A 401 -6.77 32.34 -3.59
N VAL A 402 -8.00 32.61 -3.16
CA VAL A 402 -9.01 33.20 -4.02
C VAL A 402 -8.40 34.49 -4.54
N SER A 403 -7.95 34.47 -5.79
CA SER A 403 -7.51 35.70 -6.47
C SER A 403 -8.73 36.62 -6.50
N GLY A 404 -8.75 37.55 -5.56
CA GLY A 404 -9.78 38.57 -5.49
C GLY A 404 -9.72 39.41 -6.76
N THR A 405 -10.51 39.03 -7.74
CA THR A 405 -10.96 39.99 -8.76
C THR A 405 -12.03 40.82 -8.07
N GLY A 406 -11.59 41.91 -7.48
CA GLY A 406 -12.51 42.98 -7.11
C GLY A 406 -13.25 43.48 -8.37
N PRO A 407 -14.53 43.80 -8.27
CA PRO A 407 -15.22 44.45 -9.37
C PRO A 407 -14.68 45.86 -9.51
N ASP A 408 -14.12 46.18 -10.68
CA ASP A 408 -14.04 47.55 -11.17
C ASP A 408 -15.39 48.00 -11.76
#